data_8ae04ed68d567d1c2f229cbb7976f60b
#
_entry.id   8ae04ed68d567d1c2f229cbb7976f60b
#
_cell.length_a   1.000
_cell.length_b   1.000
_cell.length_c   1.000
_cell.angle_alpha   90.00
_cell.angle_beta   90.00
_cell.angle_gamma   90.00
#
_symmetry.space_group_name_H-M   'P 1'
#
loop_
_entity.id
_entity.type
_entity.pdbx_description
1 polymer ?
#
loop_
_entity_poly.entity_id
_entity_poly.type
_entity_poly.pdbx_seq_one_letter_code
_entity_poly.pdbx_strand_id
1 'polypeptide(L)'
;MGLAVKTKKFLARTPLHRPLLELNSARRYRQVMRTPIRDVRTAYCISPYKTGASFIANMFDPSVSAHEPLYHLTLKHMHNPDFLQRRKAFLDLRVEAFGHFAIMAKEFSVLFPDVDLLFTIRDPSDWLGSCLDHAAVMQQRIHYHFGGKLFWRKVTRYASNDFYRLGDEAQCEYVTDMLNFWVRTYRTARTLPKAHIIRLHEVEEKIEWLEDLFNQKAVNLKHAHRNNSPGRK
;
A
#
# COMPACT_ATOMS: atom_id res chain seq x y z
N MET A 1 13.86 21.22 10.13
CA MET A 1 13.15 20.71 8.93
C MET A 1 13.73 21.41 7.71
N GLY A 2 14.68 20.73 7.02
CA GLY A 2 15.74 21.37 6.26
C GLY A 2 15.41 21.73 4.81
N LEU A 3 16.36 22.42 4.22
CA LEU A 3 16.45 22.91 2.83
C LEU A 3 15.98 21.85 1.79
N ALA A 4 16.29 20.59 2.01
CA ALA A 4 15.94 19.46 1.13
C ALA A 4 14.42 19.26 0.95
N VAL A 5 13.59 19.54 1.96
CA VAL A 5 12.12 19.43 1.85
C VAL A 5 11.54 20.58 1.05
N LYS A 6 12.11 21.80 1.19
CA LYS A 6 11.69 22.97 0.41
C LYS A 6 12.06 22.81 -1.06
N THR A 7 13.25 22.27 -1.35
CA THR A 7 13.73 22.01 -2.73
C THR A 7 12.88 20.94 -3.43
N LYS A 8 12.50 19.85 -2.74
CA LYS A 8 11.59 18.84 -3.30
C LYS A 8 10.21 19.42 -3.63
N LYS A 9 9.66 20.30 -2.77
CA LYS A 9 8.36 20.95 -3.03
C LYS A 9 8.42 21.93 -4.20
N PHE A 10 9.55 22.63 -4.37
CA PHE A 10 9.76 23.56 -5.48
C PHE A 10 9.89 22.82 -6.81
N LEU A 11 10.74 21.80 -6.88
CA LEU A 11 10.92 20.97 -8.09
C LEU A 11 9.61 20.28 -8.52
N ALA A 12 8.74 19.90 -7.58
CA ALA A 12 7.46 19.28 -7.88
C ALA A 12 6.50 20.17 -8.69
N ARG A 13 6.76 21.49 -8.76
CA ARG A 13 5.96 22.47 -9.50
C ARG A 13 6.59 22.90 -10.82
N THR A 14 7.75 22.37 -11.18
CA THR A 14 8.46 22.74 -12.41
C THR A 14 8.19 21.76 -13.55
N PRO A 15 8.25 22.19 -14.82
CA PRO A 15 8.13 21.32 -15.99
C PRO A 15 9.18 20.20 -16.00
N LEU A 16 10.32 20.39 -15.34
CA LEU A 16 11.42 19.43 -15.24
C LEU A 16 11.14 18.27 -14.27
N HIS A 17 10.12 18.39 -13.42
CA HIS A 17 9.81 17.37 -12.42
C HIS A 17 9.51 16.00 -13.04
N ARG A 18 8.74 15.98 -14.11
CA ARG A 18 8.34 14.74 -14.79
C ARG A 18 9.52 14.02 -15.44
N PRO A 19 10.37 14.67 -16.27
CA PRO A 19 11.59 14.06 -16.80
C PRO A 19 12.53 13.54 -15.71
N LEU A 20 12.72 14.28 -14.61
CA LEU A 20 13.56 13.84 -13.49
C LEU A 20 13.03 12.61 -12.77
N LEU A 21 11.70 12.51 -12.59
CA LEU A 21 11.06 11.32 -12.03
C LEU A 21 11.23 10.11 -12.95
N GLU A 22 11.08 10.30 -14.26
CA GLU A 22 11.25 9.23 -15.25
C GLU A 22 12.70 8.75 -15.28
N LEU A 23 13.68 9.65 -15.24
CA LEU A 23 15.11 9.34 -15.22
C LEU A 23 15.48 8.57 -13.93
N ASN A 24 14.99 9.02 -12.78
CA ASN A 24 15.21 8.34 -11.50
C ASN A 24 14.54 6.95 -11.49
N SER A 25 13.34 6.84 -12.05
CA SER A 25 12.63 5.58 -12.19
C SER A 25 13.40 4.60 -13.09
N ALA A 26 13.92 5.07 -14.24
CA ALA A 26 14.73 4.26 -15.14
C ALA A 26 16.06 3.82 -14.51
N ARG A 27 16.71 4.69 -13.73
CA ARG A 27 17.91 4.34 -12.95
C ARG A 27 17.60 3.26 -11.91
N ARG A 28 16.53 3.43 -11.14
CA ARG A 28 16.10 2.46 -10.13
C ARG A 28 15.72 1.12 -10.78
N TYR A 29 15.00 1.14 -11.88
CA TYR A 29 14.69 -0.07 -12.63
C TYR A 29 15.96 -0.85 -13.02
N ARG A 30 16.98 -0.17 -13.58
CA ARG A 30 18.25 -0.81 -13.93
C ARG A 30 18.97 -1.39 -12.71
N GLN A 31 18.91 -0.72 -11.55
CA GLN A 31 19.50 -1.24 -10.31
C GLN A 31 18.78 -2.51 -9.87
N VAL A 32 17.46 -2.53 -9.86
CA VAL A 32 16.66 -3.71 -9.54
C VAL A 32 16.97 -4.85 -10.49
N MET A 33 16.95 -4.60 -11.81
CA MET A 33 17.18 -5.64 -12.82
C MET A 33 18.62 -6.20 -12.83
N ARG A 34 19.58 -5.48 -12.28
CA ARG A 34 20.96 -5.96 -12.08
C ARG A 34 21.15 -6.71 -10.77
N THR A 35 20.20 -6.65 -9.86
CA THR A 35 20.29 -7.35 -8.57
C THR A 35 20.10 -8.85 -8.81
N PRO A 36 21.04 -9.70 -8.37
CA PRO A 36 20.86 -11.14 -8.43
C PRO A 36 19.63 -11.57 -7.63
N ILE A 37 18.88 -12.52 -8.17
CA ILE A 37 17.78 -13.15 -7.43
C ILE A 37 18.43 -13.96 -6.30
N ARG A 38 18.00 -13.70 -5.08
CA ARG A 38 18.42 -14.44 -3.89
C ARG A 38 17.23 -14.64 -2.97
N ASP A 39 17.31 -15.66 -2.16
CA ASP A 39 16.30 -15.85 -1.14
C ASP A 39 16.44 -14.76 -0.06
N VAL A 40 15.37 -14.04 0.16
CA VAL A 40 15.26 -13.02 1.22
C VAL A 40 13.97 -13.31 1.96
N ARG A 41 14.04 -13.51 3.26
CA ARG A 41 12.84 -13.68 4.07
C ARG A 41 12.15 -12.33 4.25
N THR A 42 11.08 -12.11 3.50
CA THR A 42 10.22 -10.94 3.60
C THR A 42 8.80 -11.42 3.87
N ALA A 43 8.12 -10.89 4.87
CA ALA A 43 6.67 -11.03 5.01
C ALA A 43 5.98 -9.75 4.51
N TYR A 44 4.80 -9.91 3.91
CA TYR A 44 4.11 -8.82 3.24
C TYR A 44 2.76 -8.51 3.87
N CYS A 45 2.52 -7.24 4.18
CA CYS A 45 1.18 -6.73 4.43
C CYS A 45 0.59 -6.24 3.10
N ILE A 46 -0.31 -7.05 2.51
CA ILE A 46 -0.91 -6.80 1.19
C ILE A 46 -2.40 -6.47 1.27
N SER A 47 -2.79 -5.80 2.32
CA SER A 47 -4.18 -5.42 2.60
C SER A 47 -4.70 -4.36 1.63
N PRO A 48 -6.02 -4.26 1.43
CA PRO A 48 -6.61 -3.11 0.76
C PRO A 48 -6.13 -1.79 1.35
N TYR A 49 -6.13 -0.75 0.52
CA TYR A 49 -5.82 0.59 1.02
C TYR A 49 -6.70 0.99 2.20
N LYS A 50 -6.17 1.81 3.10
CA LYS A 50 -6.86 2.37 4.26
C LYS A 50 -7.27 1.35 5.33
N THR A 51 -6.71 0.16 5.28
CA THR A 51 -6.92 -0.87 6.32
C THR A 51 -5.79 -0.94 7.34
N GLY A 52 -4.77 -0.06 7.27
CA GLY A 52 -3.70 -0.01 8.27
C GLY A 52 -2.33 -0.51 7.81
N ALA A 53 -2.11 -0.74 6.51
CA ALA A 53 -0.82 -1.19 5.99
C ALA A 53 0.35 -0.27 6.37
N SER A 54 0.14 1.06 6.38
CA SER A 54 1.15 2.03 6.85
C SER A 54 1.44 1.88 8.34
N PHE A 55 0.41 1.55 9.14
CA PHE A 55 0.56 1.33 10.57
C PHE A 55 1.47 0.13 10.81
N ILE A 56 1.19 -1.01 10.14
CA ILE A 56 2.03 -2.21 10.23
C ILE A 56 3.49 -1.91 9.85
N ALA A 57 3.74 -1.26 8.72
CA ALA A 57 5.11 -0.94 8.32
C ALA A 57 5.84 -0.03 9.30
N ASN A 58 5.13 0.95 9.88
CA ASN A 58 5.73 1.93 10.79
C ASN A 58 5.96 1.38 12.21
N MET A 59 5.43 0.21 12.56
CA MET A 59 5.71 -0.43 13.85
C MET A 59 7.17 -0.90 13.95
N PHE A 60 7.79 -1.23 12.84
CA PHE A 60 9.13 -1.82 12.78
C PHE A 60 10.19 -0.78 12.39
N ASP A 61 11.46 -1.14 12.60
CA ASP A 61 12.59 -0.29 12.25
C ASP A 61 12.61 0.01 10.74
N PRO A 62 12.79 1.28 10.32
CA PRO A 62 12.81 1.67 8.91
C PRO A 62 13.92 1.01 8.08
N SER A 63 14.97 0.44 8.71
CA SER A 63 16.03 -0.29 8.02
C SER A 63 15.56 -1.66 7.52
N VAL A 64 14.53 -2.24 8.15
CA VAL A 64 14.00 -3.58 7.83
C VAL A 64 12.55 -3.55 7.36
N SER A 65 11.88 -2.42 7.44
CA SER A 65 10.46 -2.27 7.11
C SER A 65 10.19 -1.06 6.22
N ALA A 66 9.31 -1.21 5.24
CA ALA A 66 8.88 -0.08 4.42
C ALA A 66 7.42 -0.18 3.98
N HIS A 67 6.79 1.00 3.88
CA HIS A 67 5.47 1.17 3.26
C HIS A 67 5.63 1.66 1.82
N GLU A 68 5.13 0.87 0.87
CA GLU A 68 5.11 1.14 -0.57
C GLU A 68 6.48 1.54 -1.17
N PRO A 69 7.56 0.79 -0.89
CA PRO A 69 8.87 1.10 -1.46
C PRO A 69 8.85 0.97 -2.98
N LEU A 70 9.54 1.88 -3.67
CA LEU A 70 9.57 1.94 -5.13
C LEU A 70 8.18 2.01 -5.78
N TYR A 71 7.22 2.67 -5.14
CA TYR A 71 5.78 2.66 -5.47
C TYR A 71 5.49 2.69 -6.99
N HIS A 72 5.89 3.76 -7.70
CA HIS A 72 5.60 3.91 -9.13
C HIS A 72 6.24 2.83 -10.00
N LEU A 73 7.45 2.44 -9.65
CA LEU A 73 8.18 1.41 -10.36
C LEU A 73 7.53 0.05 -10.18
N THR A 74 7.14 -0.27 -8.94
CA THR A 74 6.44 -1.50 -8.61
C THR A 74 5.12 -1.61 -9.35
N LEU A 75 4.30 -0.56 -9.35
CA LEU A 75 3.03 -0.56 -10.08
C LEU A 75 3.19 -0.76 -11.59
N LYS A 76 4.23 -0.16 -12.16
CA LYS A 76 4.51 -0.29 -13.59
C LYS A 76 4.90 -1.73 -13.98
N HIS A 77 5.55 -2.45 -13.08
CA HIS A 77 6.12 -3.77 -13.34
C HIS A 77 5.55 -4.88 -12.45
N MET A 78 4.44 -4.64 -11.74
CA MET A 78 3.88 -5.60 -10.77
C MET A 78 3.44 -6.95 -11.38
N HIS A 79 3.22 -7.01 -12.68
CA HIS A 79 2.90 -8.26 -13.39
C HIS A 79 4.13 -8.92 -14.03
N ASN A 80 5.35 -8.44 -13.75
CA ASN A 80 6.59 -9.05 -14.21
C ASN A 80 7.24 -9.85 -13.08
N PRO A 81 7.23 -11.20 -13.12
CA PRO A 81 7.77 -12.06 -12.07
C PRO A 81 9.26 -11.86 -11.82
N ASP A 82 10.08 -11.73 -12.87
CA ASP A 82 11.53 -11.50 -12.73
C ASP A 82 11.81 -10.16 -12.03
N PHE A 83 11.07 -9.11 -12.39
CA PHE A 83 11.17 -7.83 -11.69
C PHE A 83 10.81 -7.95 -10.21
N LEU A 84 9.73 -8.64 -9.85
CA LEU A 84 9.30 -8.77 -8.46
C LEU A 84 10.29 -9.57 -7.62
N GLN A 85 10.86 -10.64 -8.16
CA GLN A 85 11.89 -11.44 -7.47
C GLN A 85 13.16 -10.62 -7.24
N ARG A 86 13.65 -9.91 -8.26
CA ARG A 86 14.83 -9.03 -8.13
C ARG A 86 14.56 -7.83 -7.22
N ARG A 87 13.34 -7.28 -7.26
CA ARG A 87 12.93 -6.20 -6.37
C ARG A 87 12.91 -6.65 -4.91
N LYS A 88 12.42 -7.86 -4.60
CA LYS A 88 12.48 -8.44 -3.26
C LYS A 88 13.93 -8.52 -2.77
N ALA A 89 14.84 -9.06 -3.60
CA ALA A 89 16.26 -9.14 -3.30
C ALA A 89 16.95 -7.76 -3.18
N PHE A 90 16.55 -6.80 -4.00
CA PHE A 90 17.08 -5.41 -3.99
C PHE A 90 16.70 -4.64 -2.74
N LEU A 91 15.44 -4.79 -2.30
CA LEU A 91 14.94 -4.09 -1.12
C LEU A 91 15.46 -4.69 0.18
N ASP A 92 15.66 -5.99 0.23
CA ASP A 92 16.16 -6.77 1.39
C ASP A 92 15.42 -6.47 2.70
N LEU A 93 14.11 -6.29 2.61
CA LEU A 93 13.24 -5.96 3.73
C LEU A 93 12.73 -7.21 4.42
N ARG A 94 12.51 -7.13 5.73
CA ARG A 94 11.81 -8.16 6.52
C ARG A 94 10.32 -7.96 6.49
N VAL A 95 9.87 -6.70 6.48
CA VAL A 95 8.47 -6.31 6.45
C VAL A 95 8.23 -5.36 5.29
N GLU A 96 7.33 -5.70 4.42
CA GLU A 96 6.89 -4.81 3.36
C GLU A 96 5.37 -4.66 3.37
N ALA A 97 4.88 -3.43 3.44
CA ALA A 97 3.47 -3.14 3.28
C ALA A 97 3.21 -2.52 1.89
N PHE A 98 2.49 -3.27 1.03
CA PHE A 98 2.19 -2.83 -0.33
C PHE A 98 0.76 -3.20 -0.74
N GLY A 99 -0.17 -2.29 -0.51
CA GLY A 99 -1.61 -2.54 -0.67
C GLY A 99 -2.05 -2.98 -2.07
N HIS A 100 -1.35 -2.56 -3.12
CA HIS A 100 -1.70 -2.96 -4.49
C HIS A 100 -1.50 -4.46 -4.77
N PHE A 101 -0.66 -5.16 -4.04
CA PHE A 101 -0.53 -6.60 -4.19
C PHE A 101 -1.80 -7.37 -3.81
N ALA A 102 -2.72 -6.75 -3.06
CA ALA A 102 -4.04 -7.34 -2.79
C ALA A 102 -4.84 -7.64 -4.07
N ILE A 103 -4.64 -6.86 -5.14
CA ILE A 103 -5.34 -7.05 -6.41
C ILE A 103 -4.88 -8.33 -7.11
N MET A 104 -3.61 -8.71 -6.93
CA MET A 104 -2.98 -9.88 -7.53
C MET A 104 -2.52 -10.90 -6.48
N ALA A 105 -3.24 -11.00 -5.38
CA ALA A 105 -2.82 -11.80 -4.23
C ALA A 105 -2.61 -13.29 -4.56
N LYS A 106 -3.39 -13.86 -5.49
CA LYS A 106 -3.23 -15.25 -5.96
C LYS A 106 -1.94 -15.42 -6.74
N GLU A 107 -1.69 -14.57 -7.73
CA GLU A 107 -0.48 -14.58 -8.54
C GLU A 107 0.75 -14.32 -7.68
N PHE A 108 0.62 -13.40 -6.72
CA PHE A 108 1.68 -13.09 -5.76
C PHE A 108 2.02 -14.29 -4.87
N SER A 109 1.02 -14.99 -4.36
CA SER A 109 1.18 -16.21 -3.56
C SER A 109 1.81 -17.38 -4.36
N VAL A 110 1.50 -17.48 -5.65
CA VAL A 110 2.15 -18.48 -6.54
C VAL A 110 3.61 -18.12 -6.79
N LEU A 111 3.92 -16.83 -6.98
CA LEU A 111 5.28 -16.36 -7.20
C LEU A 111 6.17 -16.49 -5.96
N PHE A 112 5.57 -16.33 -4.77
CA PHE A 112 6.25 -16.38 -3.47
C PHE A 112 5.54 -17.36 -2.52
N PRO A 113 5.63 -18.69 -2.76
CA PRO A 113 4.84 -19.68 -2.02
C PRO A 113 5.21 -19.78 -0.54
N ASP A 114 6.44 -19.41 -0.19
CA ASP A 114 6.97 -19.50 1.18
C ASP A 114 6.83 -18.22 1.99
N VAL A 115 6.22 -17.19 1.41
CA VAL A 115 6.09 -15.88 2.02
C VAL A 115 4.79 -15.77 2.83
N ASP A 116 4.90 -15.27 4.05
CA ASP A 116 3.74 -14.93 4.87
C ASP A 116 3.06 -13.66 4.37
N LEU A 117 1.74 -13.71 4.19
CA LEU A 117 0.90 -12.63 3.70
C LEU A 117 -0.04 -12.18 4.79
N LEU A 118 0.14 -10.96 5.28
CA LEU A 118 -0.75 -10.34 6.26
C LEU A 118 -1.82 -9.51 5.55
N PHE A 119 -3.07 -9.75 5.90
CA PHE A 119 -4.22 -8.93 5.53
C PHE A 119 -4.81 -8.28 6.78
N THR A 120 -4.70 -6.97 6.90
CA THR A 120 -5.43 -6.22 7.92
C THR A 120 -6.85 -5.95 7.44
N ILE A 121 -7.84 -6.25 8.27
CA ILE A 121 -9.25 -5.99 7.97
C ILE A 121 -9.76 -4.85 8.86
N ARG A 122 -10.53 -3.96 8.29
CA ARG A 122 -11.20 -2.86 8.95
C ARG A 122 -12.70 -2.99 8.73
N ASP A 123 -13.50 -2.46 9.66
CA ASP A 123 -14.94 -2.38 9.44
C ASP A 123 -15.26 -1.75 8.08
N PRO A 124 -16.19 -2.33 7.29
CA PRO A 124 -16.46 -1.85 5.93
C PRO A 124 -16.89 -0.40 5.85
N SER A 125 -17.69 0.07 6.81
CA SER A 125 -18.18 1.47 6.85
C SER A 125 -17.05 2.44 7.15
N ASP A 126 -16.22 2.12 8.14
CA ASP A 126 -15.02 2.88 8.49
C ASP A 126 -13.98 2.90 7.36
N TRP A 127 -13.84 1.75 6.70
CA TRP A 127 -12.94 1.63 5.56
C TRP A 127 -13.41 2.52 4.40
N LEU A 128 -14.69 2.45 4.04
CA LEU A 128 -15.29 3.25 2.97
C LEU A 128 -15.15 4.76 3.25
N GLY A 129 -15.50 5.19 4.46
CA GLY A 129 -15.31 6.59 4.89
C GLY A 129 -13.86 7.05 4.77
N SER A 130 -12.91 6.21 5.21
CA SER A 130 -11.47 6.50 5.08
C SER A 130 -10.98 6.56 3.62
N CYS A 131 -11.58 5.79 2.71
CA CYS A 131 -11.29 5.85 1.29
C CYS A 131 -11.79 7.16 0.67
N LEU A 132 -13.03 7.58 0.98
CA LEU A 132 -13.61 8.84 0.52
C LEU A 132 -12.79 10.05 1.00
N ASP A 133 -12.43 10.09 2.29
CA ASP A 133 -11.59 11.16 2.84
C ASP A 133 -10.22 11.22 2.16
N HIS A 134 -9.62 10.04 1.92
CA HIS A 134 -8.35 9.97 1.23
C HIS A 134 -8.45 10.43 -0.22
N ALA A 135 -9.53 10.09 -0.93
CA ALA A 135 -9.80 10.55 -2.28
C ALA A 135 -9.86 12.08 -2.35
N ALA A 136 -10.52 12.74 -1.39
CA ALA A 136 -10.58 14.19 -1.31
C ALA A 136 -9.19 14.84 -1.19
N VAL A 137 -8.31 14.26 -0.36
CA VAL A 137 -6.91 14.73 -0.23
C VAL A 137 -6.11 14.49 -1.51
N MET A 138 -6.36 13.39 -2.21
CA MET A 138 -5.62 12.98 -3.39
C MET A 138 -6.00 13.74 -4.65
N GLN A 139 -7.26 14.12 -4.82
CA GLN A 139 -7.72 14.98 -5.92
C GLN A 139 -7.03 16.34 -5.93
N GLN A 140 -6.64 16.85 -4.75
CA GLN A 140 -5.86 18.09 -4.64
C GLN A 140 -4.39 17.93 -5.07
N ARG A 141 -3.91 16.70 -5.23
CA ARG A 141 -2.52 16.40 -5.61
C ARG A 141 -2.49 15.91 -7.07
N ILE A 142 -2.27 16.82 -7.99
CA ILE A 142 -2.25 16.63 -9.47
C ILE A 142 -1.32 15.51 -9.97
N HIS A 143 -0.57 14.82 -9.10
CA HIS A 143 0.55 13.95 -9.46
C HIS A 143 0.28 12.45 -9.43
N TYR A 144 -0.95 12.00 -9.24
CA TYR A 144 -1.28 10.57 -9.15
C TYR A 144 -1.54 9.88 -10.49
N HIS A 145 -0.76 10.23 -11.53
CA HIS A 145 -1.13 9.86 -12.89
C HIS A 145 -0.65 8.48 -13.38
N PHE A 146 0.14 7.68 -12.67
CA PHE A 146 0.78 6.54 -13.32
C PHE A 146 0.41 5.13 -12.86
N GLY A 147 -0.03 4.87 -11.70
CA GLY A 147 -0.26 3.49 -11.25
C GLY A 147 -1.63 3.26 -10.63
N GLY A 148 -2.21 4.32 -10.14
CA GLY A 148 -3.50 4.28 -9.47
C GLY A 148 -4.70 4.03 -10.40
N LYS A 149 -4.50 3.94 -11.71
CA LYS A 149 -5.62 3.92 -12.64
C LYS A 149 -6.55 2.71 -12.49
N LEU A 150 -6.07 1.56 -12.03
CA LEU A 150 -6.92 0.39 -11.89
C LEU A 150 -7.65 0.35 -10.54
N PHE A 151 -6.94 0.60 -9.44
CA PHE A 151 -7.52 0.60 -8.11
C PHE A 151 -8.13 1.97 -7.78
N TRP A 152 -7.34 3.04 -7.91
CA TRP A 152 -7.77 4.39 -7.59
C TRP A 152 -8.85 4.94 -8.51
N ARG A 153 -8.98 4.50 -9.77
CA ARG A 153 -10.13 4.87 -10.60
C ARG A 153 -11.45 4.39 -10.03
N LYS A 154 -11.45 3.25 -9.33
CA LYS A 154 -12.65 2.78 -8.64
C LYS A 154 -12.84 3.48 -7.29
N VAL A 155 -11.74 3.70 -6.55
CA VAL A 155 -11.74 4.24 -5.18
C VAL A 155 -11.75 5.77 -5.15
N THR A 156 -11.12 6.44 -6.14
CA THR A 156 -11.07 7.91 -6.24
C THR A 156 -12.04 8.46 -7.28
N ARG A 157 -12.99 7.65 -7.72
CA ARG A 157 -14.03 8.10 -8.66
C ARG A 157 -14.73 9.33 -8.12
N TYR A 158 -14.88 9.38 -6.79
CA TYR A 158 -15.49 10.50 -6.10
C TYR A 158 -14.68 10.87 -4.84
N ALA A 159 -14.37 12.15 -4.67
CA ALA A 159 -13.98 12.69 -3.37
C ALA A 159 -15.21 12.72 -2.44
N SER A 160 -14.97 12.76 -1.11
CA SER A 160 -16.07 12.78 -0.15
C SER A 160 -17.13 13.83 -0.47
N ASN A 161 -16.71 15.06 -0.79
CA ASN A 161 -17.63 16.15 -1.12
C ASN A 161 -18.41 15.90 -2.43
N ASP A 162 -17.82 15.22 -3.40
CA ASP A 162 -18.45 14.90 -4.67
C ASP A 162 -19.38 13.71 -4.51
N PHE A 163 -19.00 12.70 -3.68
CA PHE A 163 -19.82 11.55 -3.38
C PHE A 163 -21.18 11.95 -2.79
N TYR A 164 -21.20 12.84 -1.80
CA TYR A 164 -22.45 13.31 -1.19
C TYR A 164 -23.32 14.20 -2.08
N ARG A 165 -22.80 14.64 -3.22
CA ARG A 165 -23.56 15.37 -4.26
C ARG A 165 -24.15 14.48 -5.34
N LEU A 166 -23.80 13.19 -5.33
CA LEU A 166 -24.38 12.22 -6.26
C LEU A 166 -25.83 11.91 -5.87
N GLY A 167 -26.64 11.55 -6.86
CA GLY A 167 -27.94 10.93 -6.60
C GLY A 167 -27.77 9.53 -5.99
N ASP A 168 -28.82 9.06 -5.31
CA ASP A 168 -28.82 7.82 -4.53
C ASP A 168 -28.37 6.60 -5.34
N GLU A 169 -28.79 6.50 -6.62
CA GLU A 169 -28.40 5.39 -7.49
C GLU A 169 -26.88 5.34 -7.69
N ALA A 170 -26.24 6.46 -8.00
CA ALA A 170 -24.79 6.54 -8.20
C ALA A 170 -24.01 6.32 -6.90
N GLN A 171 -24.54 6.75 -5.74
CA GLN A 171 -23.98 6.45 -4.43
C GLN A 171 -24.04 4.94 -4.14
N CYS A 172 -25.20 4.31 -4.38
CA CYS A 172 -25.39 2.87 -4.19
C CYS A 172 -24.47 2.05 -5.10
N GLU A 173 -24.34 2.41 -6.39
CA GLU A 173 -23.41 1.75 -7.32
C GLU A 173 -21.97 1.80 -6.80
N TYR A 174 -21.52 2.99 -6.40
CA TYR A 174 -20.16 3.18 -5.89
C TYR A 174 -19.90 2.37 -4.62
N VAL A 175 -20.80 2.43 -3.64
CA VAL A 175 -20.69 1.68 -2.38
C VAL A 175 -20.67 0.17 -2.65
N THR A 176 -21.55 -0.29 -3.54
CA THR A 176 -21.62 -1.71 -3.93
C THR A 176 -20.32 -2.18 -4.57
N ASP A 177 -19.75 -1.41 -5.49
CA ASP A 177 -18.46 -1.72 -6.14
C ASP A 177 -17.32 -1.81 -5.13
N MET A 178 -17.27 -0.85 -4.19
CA MET A 178 -16.26 -0.82 -3.14
C MET A 178 -16.39 -2.01 -2.18
N LEU A 179 -17.60 -2.31 -1.73
CA LEU A 179 -17.85 -3.46 -0.86
C LEU A 179 -17.57 -4.79 -1.56
N ASN A 180 -17.93 -4.92 -2.83
CA ASN A 180 -17.60 -6.10 -3.63
C ASN A 180 -16.09 -6.31 -3.76
N PHE A 181 -15.32 -5.22 -3.94
CA PHE A 181 -13.85 -5.30 -3.92
C PHE A 181 -13.34 -5.77 -2.56
N TRP A 182 -13.84 -5.18 -1.47
CA TRP A 182 -13.49 -5.53 -0.10
C TRP A 182 -13.77 -7.01 0.19
N VAL A 183 -14.99 -7.47 -0.05
CA VAL A 183 -15.41 -8.87 0.15
C VAL A 183 -14.55 -9.83 -0.67
N ARG A 184 -14.34 -9.53 -1.96
CA ARG A 184 -13.54 -10.38 -2.85
C ARG A 184 -12.10 -10.51 -2.36
N THR A 185 -11.50 -9.43 -1.88
CA THR A 185 -10.13 -9.46 -1.36
C THR A 185 -10.00 -10.41 -0.17
N TYR A 186 -10.90 -10.32 0.80
CA TYR A 186 -10.82 -11.19 1.99
C TYR A 186 -11.26 -12.62 1.72
N ARG A 187 -12.20 -12.85 0.79
CA ARG A 187 -12.50 -14.19 0.30
C ARG A 187 -11.27 -14.81 -0.36
N THR A 188 -10.55 -14.07 -1.17
CA THR A 188 -9.28 -14.53 -1.77
C THR A 188 -8.26 -14.82 -0.68
N ALA A 189 -8.04 -13.91 0.27
CA ALA A 189 -7.08 -14.10 1.36
C ALA A 189 -7.32 -15.44 2.11
N ARG A 190 -8.58 -15.78 2.38
CA ARG A 190 -8.94 -17.04 3.07
C ARG A 190 -8.58 -18.32 2.29
N THR A 191 -8.30 -18.23 1.00
CA THR A 191 -7.93 -19.38 0.15
C THR A 191 -6.41 -19.50 -0.04
N LEU A 192 -5.63 -18.54 0.43
CA LEU A 192 -4.18 -18.56 0.25
C LEU A 192 -3.50 -19.31 1.41
N PRO A 193 -2.51 -20.16 1.14
CA PRO A 193 -1.96 -21.10 2.13
C PRO A 193 -1.23 -20.42 3.29
N LYS A 194 -0.62 -19.26 3.07
CA LYS A 194 0.14 -18.51 4.09
C LYS A 194 -0.45 -17.11 4.35
N ALA A 195 -1.76 -16.98 4.16
CA ALA A 195 -2.43 -15.73 4.47
C ALA A 195 -2.95 -15.71 5.91
N HIS A 196 -2.68 -14.60 6.57
CA HIS A 196 -3.11 -14.30 7.92
C HIS A 196 -4.03 -13.07 7.87
N ILE A 197 -5.17 -13.14 8.53
CA ILE A 197 -6.13 -12.03 8.58
C ILE A 197 -6.24 -11.55 10.03
N ILE A 198 -6.03 -10.25 10.24
CA ILE A 198 -6.13 -9.61 11.55
C ILE A 198 -7.03 -8.37 11.46
N ARG A 199 -7.90 -8.14 12.44
CA ARG A 199 -8.65 -6.90 12.53
C ARG A 199 -7.74 -5.76 12.96
N LEU A 200 -7.91 -4.60 12.34
CA LEU A 200 -7.03 -3.45 12.61
C LEU A 200 -7.00 -3.05 14.10
N HIS A 201 -8.13 -3.15 14.80
CA HIS A 201 -8.19 -2.83 16.22
C HIS A 201 -7.56 -3.89 17.15
N GLU A 202 -7.32 -5.11 16.64
CA GLU A 202 -6.64 -6.18 17.38
C GLU A 202 -5.11 -6.13 17.25
N VAL A 203 -4.58 -5.23 16.39
CA VAL A 203 -3.14 -5.22 16.08
C VAL A 203 -2.30 -4.98 17.31
N GLU A 204 -2.72 -4.07 18.21
CA GLU A 204 -1.98 -3.77 19.44
C GLU A 204 -1.98 -4.95 20.43
N GLU A 205 -3.08 -5.69 20.51
CA GLU A 205 -3.20 -6.88 21.37
C GLU A 205 -2.39 -8.07 20.82
N LYS A 206 -2.10 -8.06 19.51
CA LYS A 206 -1.39 -9.15 18.82
C LYS A 206 0.03 -8.77 18.39
N ILE A 207 0.66 -7.83 19.08
CA ILE A 207 2.00 -7.36 18.72
C ILE A 207 3.01 -8.50 18.76
N GLU A 208 3.06 -9.30 19.82
CA GLU A 208 3.98 -10.43 19.93
C GLU A 208 3.83 -11.41 18.79
N TRP A 209 2.60 -11.74 18.42
CA TRP A 209 2.32 -12.59 17.27
C TRP A 209 2.79 -11.96 15.93
N LEU A 210 2.66 -10.65 15.76
CA LEU A 210 3.17 -9.95 14.59
C LEU A 210 4.70 -9.92 14.56
N GLU A 211 5.34 -9.75 15.71
CA GLU A 211 6.80 -9.83 15.85
C GLU A 211 7.32 -11.20 15.43
N ASP A 212 6.63 -12.27 15.84
CA ASP A 212 6.97 -13.64 15.45
C ASP A 212 6.74 -13.87 13.96
N LEU A 213 5.57 -13.45 13.42
CA LEU A 213 5.23 -13.57 12.00
C LEU A 213 6.28 -12.88 11.11
N PHE A 214 6.69 -11.67 11.49
CA PHE A 214 7.67 -10.89 10.73
C PHE A 214 9.11 -11.20 11.12
N ASN A 215 9.33 -11.96 12.20
CA ASN A 215 10.64 -12.19 12.84
C ASN A 215 11.38 -10.88 13.08
N GLN A 216 10.67 -9.89 13.62
CA GLN A 216 11.16 -8.55 13.91
C GLN A 216 10.50 -7.96 15.14
N LYS A 217 11.26 -7.23 15.96
CA LYS A 217 10.70 -6.51 17.12
C LYS A 217 10.08 -5.18 16.72
N ALA A 218 8.89 -4.90 17.27
CA ALA A 218 8.21 -3.63 17.11
C ALA A 218 8.92 -2.54 17.94
N VAL A 219 9.29 -1.43 17.31
CA VAL A 219 10.06 -0.35 17.95
C VAL A 219 9.30 0.98 18.05
N ASN A 220 8.21 1.13 17.30
CA ASN A 220 7.52 2.42 17.12
C ASN A 220 6.01 2.37 17.36
N LEU A 221 5.54 1.71 18.39
CA LEU A 221 4.10 1.55 18.64
C LEU A 221 3.36 2.89 18.80
N LYS A 222 3.95 3.86 19.49
CA LYS A 222 3.35 5.19 19.70
C LYS A 222 3.26 6.05 18.43
N HIS A 223 4.06 5.77 17.41
CA HIS A 223 4.13 6.57 16.18
C HIS A 223 3.37 5.93 15.00
N ALA A 224 2.97 4.69 15.15
CA ALA A 224 2.24 3.97 14.13
C ALA A 224 0.88 4.63 13.81
N HIS A 225 0.24 5.29 14.77
CA HIS A 225 -1.02 6.01 14.62
C HIS A 225 -0.97 7.34 13.84
N ARG A 226 0.18 7.79 13.35
CA ARG A 226 0.35 9.12 12.71
C ARG A 226 -0.41 9.35 11.40
N ASN A 227 -1.10 8.36 10.88
CA ASN A 227 -1.94 8.50 9.69
C ASN A 227 -3.43 8.73 10.00
N ASN A 228 -3.77 9.27 11.17
CA ASN A 228 -5.11 9.79 11.37
C ASN A 228 -5.34 10.94 10.39
N SER A 229 -6.27 10.76 9.47
CA SER A 229 -6.68 11.81 8.53
C SER A 229 -6.98 13.07 9.33
N PRO A 230 -6.35 14.25 9.01
CA PRO A 230 -6.69 15.48 9.71
C PRO A 230 -8.14 15.82 9.37
N GLY A 231 -9.05 15.61 10.30
CA GLY A 231 -10.47 15.92 10.10
C GLY A 231 -11.45 15.24 11.03
N ARG A 232 -11.05 14.21 11.76
CA ARG A 232 -11.90 13.66 12.83
C ARG A 232 -11.48 14.26 14.17
N LYS A 233 -12.03 15.43 14.51
CA LYS A 233 -12.24 15.92 15.86
C LYS A 233 -13.74 15.92 16.11
#